data_795e167e9b68e9bfd695f349eb17ea66
#
_entry.id   795e167e9b68e9bfd695f349eb17ea66
#
_cell.length_a   1.000
_cell.length_b   1.000
_cell.length_c   1.000
_cell.angle_alpha   90.00
_cell.angle_beta   90.00
_cell.angle_gamma   90.00
#
_symmetry.space_group_name_H-M   'P 1'
#
loop_
_entity.id
_entity.type
_entity.pdbx_description
1 polymer ?
#
loop_
_entity_poly.entity_id
_entity_poly.type
_entity_poly.pdbx_seq_one_letter_code
_entity_poly.pdbx_strand_id
1 'polypeptide(L)'
;KVEKGRQLGKKIGFPTCNMSIKDYVIAKAGVYAVRIYKKNKKSFLEGIANLGYRPTFKQKKLLLEVHIFNYSGNLYNKYLTIEFISFIRKEKKFKNINQLKKQINLDIKIAKKKLN
;
A
#
# COMPACT_ATOMS: atom_id res chain seq x y z
N LYS A 1 7.52 -9.42 4.07
CA LYS A 1 6.71 -10.58 3.70
C LYS A 1 5.25 -10.19 3.67
N VAL A 2 4.55 -10.64 2.64
CA VAL A 2 3.14 -10.32 2.44
C VAL A 2 2.26 -11.18 3.34
N GLU A 3 1.32 -10.54 4.04
CA GLU A 3 0.38 -11.19 4.93
C GLU A 3 -1.05 -11.01 4.45
N LYS A 4 -1.92 -11.95 4.82
CA LYS A 4 -3.35 -11.84 4.54
C LYS A 4 -3.97 -10.91 5.57
N GLY A 5 -4.41 -9.73 5.13
CA GLY A 5 -5.01 -8.74 6.00
C GLY A 5 -6.53 -8.68 5.85
N ARG A 6 -7.11 -7.51 6.10
CA ARG A 6 -8.55 -7.29 6.02
C ARG A 6 -9.11 -7.44 4.62
N GLN A 7 -8.31 -7.24 3.60
CA GLN A 7 -8.73 -7.30 2.20
C GLN A 7 -9.84 -6.29 1.85
N LEU A 8 -9.90 -5.17 2.56
CA LEU A 8 -10.91 -4.15 2.32
C LEU A 8 -10.83 -3.59 0.90
N GLY A 9 -9.60 -3.33 0.44
CA GLY A 9 -9.38 -2.83 -0.92
C GLY A 9 -9.93 -3.79 -1.98
N LYS A 10 -9.78 -5.09 -1.78
CA LYS A 10 -10.31 -6.10 -2.69
C LYS A 10 -11.83 -6.05 -2.74
N LYS A 11 -12.49 -5.83 -1.61
CA LYS A 11 -13.96 -5.74 -1.55
C LYS A 11 -14.50 -4.56 -2.34
N ILE A 12 -13.76 -3.47 -2.44
CA ILE A 12 -14.19 -2.28 -3.17
C ILE A 12 -13.52 -2.12 -4.53
N GLY A 13 -12.81 -3.16 -5.01
CA GLY A 13 -12.22 -3.18 -6.35
C GLY A 13 -10.75 -2.74 -6.42
N PHE A 14 -10.07 -2.61 -5.29
CA PHE A 14 -8.66 -2.24 -5.23
C PHE A 14 -7.88 -3.24 -4.37
N PRO A 15 -7.54 -4.41 -4.93
CA PRO A 15 -6.81 -5.42 -4.16
C PRO A 15 -5.49 -4.88 -3.62
N THR A 16 -5.18 -5.20 -2.38
CA THR A 16 -3.95 -4.78 -1.72
C THR A 16 -3.21 -5.95 -1.13
N CYS A 17 -1.90 -5.78 -0.99
CA CYS A 17 -1.05 -6.68 -0.22
C CYS A 17 -0.82 -6.07 1.15
N ASN A 18 -0.90 -6.86 2.18
CA ASN A 18 -0.69 -6.37 3.55
C ASN A 18 0.65 -6.87 4.06
N MET A 19 1.43 -5.97 4.63
CA MET A 19 2.76 -6.26 5.13
C MET A 19 2.93 -5.67 6.52
N SER A 20 3.57 -6.43 7.40
CA SER A 20 3.95 -5.94 8.72
C SER A 20 5.36 -5.35 8.66
N ILE A 21 5.52 -4.21 9.29
CA ILE A 21 6.84 -3.60 9.49
C ILE A 21 7.17 -3.75 10.96
N LYS A 22 8.24 -4.49 11.25
CA LYS A 22 8.58 -4.81 12.64
C LYS A 22 9.50 -3.82 13.27
N ASP A 23 10.39 -3.23 12.49
CA ASP A 23 11.45 -2.42 13.04
C ASP A 23 11.19 -0.94 12.78
N TYR A 24 12.21 -0.15 12.88
CA TYR A 24 12.16 1.28 12.69
C TYR A 24 11.60 1.63 11.32
N VAL A 25 10.67 2.55 11.28
CA VAL A 25 10.18 3.13 10.05
C VAL A 25 10.49 4.61 10.05
N ILE A 26 11.19 5.04 9.03
CA ILE A 26 11.60 6.44 8.89
C ILE A 26 10.50 7.24 8.20
N ALA A 27 9.71 6.60 7.36
CA ALA A 27 8.67 7.27 6.59
C ALA A 27 7.47 7.64 7.47
N LYS A 28 6.91 8.81 7.25
CA LYS A 28 5.69 9.24 7.94
C LYS A 28 4.48 8.50 7.40
N ALA A 29 3.44 8.37 8.22
CA ALA A 29 2.19 7.74 7.81
C ALA A 29 1.55 8.50 6.65
N GLY A 30 0.96 7.76 5.73
CA GLY A 30 0.30 8.35 4.57
C GLY A 30 0.33 7.43 3.36
N VAL A 31 -0.01 8.00 2.21
CA VAL A 31 -0.06 7.29 0.94
C VAL A 31 1.12 7.69 0.08
N TYR A 32 1.77 6.70 -0.52
CA TYR A 32 2.99 6.87 -1.30
C TYR A 32 2.86 6.23 -2.68
N ALA A 33 3.51 6.84 -3.66
CA ALA A 33 3.81 6.17 -4.92
C ALA A 33 5.02 5.27 -4.69
N VAL A 34 4.94 4.01 -5.11
CA VAL A 34 5.98 3.02 -4.80
C VAL A 34 6.34 2.18 -6.01
N ARG A 35 7.54 1.62 -5.97
CA ARG A 35 7.97 0.54 -6.86
C ARG A 35 8.11 -0.73 -6.04
N ILE A 36 7.73 -1.83 -6.65
CA ILE A 36 7.69 -3.13 -5.98
C ILE A 36 8.61 -4.10 -6.73
N TYR A 37 9.57 -4.66 -6.01
CA TYR A 37 10.53 -5.61 -6.56
C TYR A 37 10.29 -6.97 -5.95
N LYS A 38 10.20 -7.99 -6.80
CA LYS A 38 10.19 -9.39 -6.34
C LYS A 38 11.63 -9.82 -6.07
N LYS A 39 11.79 -10.75 -5.13
CA LYS A 39 13.11 -11.28 -4.80
C LYS A 39 13.83 -11.80 -6.06
N ASN A 40 15.08 -11.38 -6.22
CA ASN A 40 15.96 -11.81 -7.31
C ASN A 40 15.52 -11.35 -8.70
N LYS A 41 14.66 -10.34 -8.80
CA LYS A 41 14.26 -9.78 -10.08
C LYS A 41 14.71 -8.33 -10.19
N LYS A 42 15.20 -7.97 -11.38
CA LYS A 42 15.65 -6.60 -11.64
C LYS A 42 14.51 -5.69 -12.06
N SER A 43 13.47 -6.25 -12.65
CA SER A 43 12.29 -5.47 -13.05
C SER A 43 11.42 -5.16 -11.83
N PHE A 44 10.62 -4.11 -11.96
CA PHE A 44 9.73 -3.69 -10.89
C PHE A 44 8.31 -3.50 -11.38
N LEU A 45 7.39 -3.58 -10.44
CA LEU A 45 6.00 -3.20 -10.63
C LEU A 45 5.79 -1.85 -9.96
N GLU A 46 4.69 -1.19 -10.29
CA GLU A 46 4.36 0.12 -9.72
C GLU A 46 3.05 0.04 -8.96
N GLY A 47 2.91 0.91 -7.96
CA GLY A 47 1.71 0.91 -7.15
C GLY A 47 1.61 2.09 -6.23
N ILE A 48 0.59 2.03 -5.36
CA ILE A 48 0.45 2.95 -4.23
C ILE A 48 0.51 2.13 -2.95
N ALA A 49 1.05 2.76 -1.90
CA ALA A 49 1.16 2.14 -0.59
C ALA A 49 0.55 3.05 0.46
N ASN A 50 -0.22 2.48 1.36
CA ASN A 50 -0.71 3.18 2.53
C ASN A 50 0.05 2.67 3.75
N LEU A 51 0.79 3.58 4.37
CA LEU A 51 1.51 3.31 5.60
C LEU A 51 0.73 3.93 6.74
N GLY A 52 0.28 3.11 7.68
CA GLY A 52 -0.55 3.61 8.75
C GLY A 52 -0.46 2.80 10.02
N TYR A 53 -1.01 3.36 11.08
CA TYR A 53 -1.06 2.69 12.37
C TYR A 53 -2.39 1.96 12.53
N ARG A 54 -2.31 0.73 13.01
CA ARG A 54 -3.49 -0.08 13.35
C ARG A 54 -3.50 -0.29 14.85
N PRO A 55 -4.62 0.01 15.53
CA PRO A 55 -4.71 -0.27 16.95
C PRO A 55 -4.73 -1.79 17.18
N THR A 56 -3.98 -2.23 18.18
CA THR A 56 -4.01 -3.60 18.64
C THR A 56 -4.38 -3.59 20.12
N PHE A 57 -4.55 -4.76 20.71
CA PHE A 57 -4.96 -4.86 22.10
C PHE A 57 -4.04 -4.09 23.07
N LYS A 58 -2.74 -4.12 22.85
CA LYS A 58 -1.77 -3.51 23.77
C LYS A 58 -0.99 -2.34 23.20
N GLN A 59 -1.03 -2.14 21.88
CA GLN A 59 -0.18 -1.13 21.25
C GLN A 59 -0.69 -0.79 19.85
N LYS A 60 -0.07 0.20 19.23
CA LYS A 60 -0.31 0.52 17.82
C LYS A 60 0.70 -0.25 16.98
N LYS A 61 0.23 -0.88 15.92
CA LYS A 61 1.08 -1.59 14.96
C LYS A 61 1.14 -0.80 13.67
N LEU A 62 2.34 -0.62 13.14
CA LEU A 62 2.52 0.02 11.85
C LEU A 62 2.28 -1.01 10.75
N LEU A 63 1.42 -0.67 9.81
CA LEU A 63 1.02 -1.58 8.74
C LEU A 63 1.17 -0.91 7.38
N LEU A 64 1.73 -1.66 6.45
CA LEU A 64 1.87 -1.24 5.07
C LEU A 64 0.91 -2.04 4.19
N GLU A 65 0.03 -1.34 3.47
CA GLU A 65 -0.87 -1.95 2.50
C GLU A 65 -0.51 -1.43 1.11
N VAL A 66 -0.27 -2.34 0.17
CA VAL A 66 0.20 -1.98 -1.17
C VAL A 66 -0.79 -2.46 -2.21
N HIS A 67 -1.22 -1.53 -3.09
CA HIS A 67 -1.99 -1.86 -4.28
C HIS A 67 -1.07 -1.76 -5.48
N ILE A 68 -0.88 -2.87 -6.19
CA ILE A 68 0.00 -2.96 -7.35
C ILE A 68 -0.82 -2.75 -8.61
N PHE A 69 -0.39 -1.80 -9.46
CA PHE A 69 -1.10 -1.48 -10.70
C PHE A 69 -0.99 -2.62 -11.71
N ASN A 70 -2.10 -2.91 -12.38
CA ASN A 70 -2.14 -3.87 -13.49
C ASN A 70 -1.57 -5.25 -13.14
N TYR A 71 -1.75 -5.66 -11.90
CA TYR A 71 -1.25 -6.95 -11.45
C TYR A 71 -2.38 -7.79 -10.88
N SER A 72 -2.45 -9.04 -11.30
CA SER A 72 -3.30 -10.05 -10.70
C SER A 72 -2.43 -11.24 -10.34
N GLY A 73 -2.74 -11.89 -9.23
CA GLY A 73 -1.96 -13.02 -8.77
C GLY A 73 -1.91 -13.05 -7.26
N ASN A 74 -1.35 -14.12 -6.72
CA ASN A 74 -1.23 -14.32 -5.29
C ASN A 74 0.21 -14.11 -4.86
N LEU A 75 0.43 -13.09 -4.03
CA LEU A 75 1.75 -12.77 -3.49
C LEU A 75 1.90 -13.13 -2.02
N TYR A 76 0.93 -13.83 -1.44
CA TYR A 76 1.02 -14.27 -0.05
C TYR A 76 2.26 -15.15 0.13
N ASN A 77 2.94 -14.97 1.25
CA ASN A 77 4.19 -15.67 1.60
C ASN A 77 5.38 -15.35 0.68
N LYS A 78 5.25 -14.35 -0.20
CA LYS A 78 6.38 -13.88 -1.00
C LYS A 78 7.08 -12.73 -0.28
N TYR A 79 8.37 -12.59 -0.53
CA TYR A 79 9.14 -11.46 -0.05
C TYR A 79 9.21 -10.42 -1.15
N LEU A 80 8.83 -9.20 -0.81
CA LEU A 80 8.84 -8.07 -1.73
C LEU A 80 9.66 -6.94 -1.13
N THR A 81 10.35 -6.19 -2.00
CA THR A 81 10.99 -4.94 -1.61
C THR A 81 10.13 -3.80 -2.11
N ILE A 82 9.76 -2.90 -1.22
CA ILE A 82 8.96 -1.73 -1.54
C ILE A 82 9.84 -0.49 -1.46
N GLU A 83 9.99 0.18 -2.59
CA GLU A 83 10.74 1.42 -2.67
C GLU A 83 9.75 2.58 -2.68
N PHE A 84 9.82 3.44 -1.68
CA PHE A 84 8.97 4.61 -1.57
C PHE A 84 9.55 5.72 -2.45
N ILE A 85 8.81 6.08 -3.50
CA ILE A 85 9.29 7.06 -4.48
C ILE A 85 8.81 8.47 -4.14
N SER A 86 7.55 8.64 -3.79
CA SER A 86 6.98 9.96 -3.55
C SER A 86 5.83 9.92 -2.58
N PHE A 87 5.81 10.84 -1.64
CA PHE A 87 4.69 11.01 -0.72
C PHE A 87 3.53 11.68 -1.46
N ILE A 88 2.34 11.12 -1.36
CA ILE A 88 1.16 11.63 -2.04
C ILE A 88 0.31 12.45 -1.08
N ARG A 89 -0.04 11.90 0.07
CA ARG A 89 -0.91 12.57 1.02
C ARG A 89 -0.90 11.89 2.39
N LYS A 90 -1.36 12.63 3.39
CA LYS A 90 -1.59 12.08 4.72
C LYS A 90 -2.78 11.12 4.69
N GLU A 91 -2.87 10.29 5.70
CA GLU A 91 -4.03 9.43 5.87
C GLU A 91 -5.29 10.25 6.06
N LYS A 92 -6.42 9.72 5.57
CA LYS A 92 -7.73 10.34 5.71
C LYS A 92 -8.74 9.31 6.18
N LYS A 93 -9.75 9.80 6.90
CA LYS A 93 -10.94 9.02 7.21
C LYS A 93 -12.02 9.38 6.19
N PHE A 94 -12.82 8.40 5.80
CA PHE A 94 -13.86 8.60 4.80
C PHE A 94 -15.22 8.28 5.39
N LYS A 95 -16.22 9.09 5.01
CA LYS A 95 -17.58 8.91 5.50
C LYS A 95 -18.27 7.69 4.90
N ASN A 96 -17.88 7.33 3.68
CA ASN A 96 -18.48 6.20 2.99
C ASN A 96 -17.52 5.64 1.94
N ILE A 97 -17.89 4.50 1.37
CA ILE A 97 -17.07 3.78 0.39
C ILE A 97 -16.89 4.60 -0.89
N ASN A 98 -17.89 5.36 -1.30
CA ASN A 98 -17.80 6.16 -2.53
C ASN A 98 -16.72 7.22 -2.42
N GLN A 99 -16.60 7.89 -1.27
CA GLN A 99 -15.54 8.87 -1.04
C GLN A 99 -14.17 8.22 -1.02
N LEU A 100 -14.07 7.05 -0.42
CA LEU A 100 -12.82 6.28 -0.41
C LEU A 100 -12.39 5.90 -1.82
N LYS A 101 -13.31 5.39 -2.65
CA LYS A 101 -13.02 5.03 -4.04
C LYS A 101 -12.54 6.23 -4.85
N LYS A 102 -13.21 7.37 -4.70
CA LYS A 102 -12.80 8.61 -5.40
C LYS A 102 -11.39 9.01 -5.04
N GLN A 103 -11.06 8.95 -3.76
CA GLN A 103 -9.72 9.32 -3.29
C GLN A 103 -8.67 8.34 -3.80
N ILE A 104 -8.95 7.04 -3.78
CA ILE A 104 -8.00 6.04 -4.29
C ILE A 104 -7.74 6.25 -5.78
N ASN A 105 -8.79 6.52 -6.56
CA ASN A 105 -8.63 6.79 -7.98
C ASN A 105 -7.75 8.02 -8.23
N LEU A 106 -7.93 9.07 -7.43
CA LEU A 106 -7.11 10.26 -7.51
C LEU A 106 -5.67 9.95 -7.13
N ASP A 107 -5.47 9.19 -6.06
CA ASP A 107 -4.14 8.77 -5.61
C ASP A 107 -3.39 8.00 -6.71
N ILE A 108 -4.08 7.10 -7.40
CA ILE A 108 -3.50 6.33 -8.49
C ILE A 108 -3.05 7.23 -9.63
N LYS A 109 -3.87 8.21 -9.99
CA LYS A 109 -3.52 9.18 -11.05
C LYS A 109 -2.28 9.98 -10.67
N ILE A 110 -2.23 10.45 -9.43
CA ILE A 110 -1.08 11.22 -8.93
C ILE A 110 0.17 10.32 -8.91
N ALA A 111 0.03 9.09 -8.41
CA ALA A 111 1.15 8.15 -8.33
C ALA A 111 1.72 7.86 -9.72
N LYS A 112 0.88 7.62 -10.71
CA LYS A 112 1.34 7.34 -12.07
C LYS A 112 2.13 8.49 -12.65
N LYS A 113 1.77 9.72 -12.34
CA LYS A 113 2.55 10.90 -12.76
C LYS A 113 3.90 10.95 -12.04
N LYS A 114 3.93 10.63 -10.75
CA LYS A 114 5.16 10.67 -9.96
C LYS A 114 6.14 9.57 -10.34
N LEU A 115 5.64 8.45 -10.85
CA LEU A 115 6.45 7.30 -11.21
C LEU A 115 6.99 7.36 -12.64
N ASN A 116 6.48 8.24 -13.45
CA ASN A 116 6.95 8.45 -14.83
C ASN A 116 8.23 9.26 -14.88
#